data_13ee214ef757c045919ed7a240a63cf3
#
_entry.id   13ee214ef757c045919ed7a240a63cf3
#
_cell.length_a   1.000
_cell.length_b   1.000
_cell.length_c   1.000
_cell.angle_alpha   90.00
_cell.angle_beta   90.00
_cell.angle_gamma   90.00
#
_symmetry.space_group_name_H-M   'P 1'
#
loop_
_entity.id
_entity.type
_entity.pdbx_description
1 polymer ?
#
loop_
_entity_poly.entity_id
_entity_poly.type
_entity_poly.pdbx_seq_one_letter_code
_entity_poly.pdbx_strand_id
1 'polypeptide(L)'
;MISFENARCAGLESTDLSFAPASVSSIIGDGASAKDAILALLNHRRRPTQGKVSALPDSGQIGYMPSDSGTWPNLSVAENLRFVAKIFGHYDDARAQQLLKAADLDRFTNRLARNLSGGMRKKLGVIMAALPEPKLLVLDEPTTGVDPDSRTAILALIKAEAARGATVVVATTYIDEAEDSNQIILTLGSRVMATGTAKQLIACAPQLDEQTVANLGEPWQRSAPLERACIAWQLCTQSGSDWQGFSTELGHTGASDSAPAQPASPTQPQPASPAPAQPARTQAGSGKSATAPSPKAQDLISVQELRKRFGDFEALKGVSFAVSPGEIVGLIGANGAGKSTSMRIILGLEAASSGQVSVLGQRPGSLQARKLLGYVPQFVGLAPSLSASENLIFNARQYQCQVPTQVGRWASSFGANPVANLPLSTRRMLACMNATMHAPQLLIMDEPTSGMDPLARLRLWQYLRQLASSGVGILISTHYSSEAAQCDRVVRMRAGQVI
;
A
#
# COMPACT_ATOMS: atom_id res chain seq x y z
N MET A 1 17.08 -29.67 -2.17
CA MET A 1 17.10 -28.33 -2.78
C MET A 1 16.29 -28.38 -4.06
N ILE A 2 15.23 -27.59 -4.17
CA ILE A 2 14.42 -27.50 -5.40
C ILE A 2 15.19 -26.63 -6.39
N SER A 3 15.28 -27.03 -7.66
CA SER A 3 16.02 -26.28 -8.68
C SER A 3 15.24 -26.13 -9.98
N PHE A 4 15.33 -24.95 -10.56
CA PHE A 4 14.88 -24.61 -11.91
C PHE A 4 16.13 -24.57 -12.78
N GLU A 5 16.13 -25.29 -13.88
CA GLU A 5 17.24 -25.37 -14.84
C GLU A 5 16.72 -24.95 -16.21
N ASN A 6 17.09 -23.74 -16.65
CA ASN A 6 16.57 -23.11 -17.85
C ASN A 6 15.03 -23.20 -17.95
N ALA A 7 14.35 -23.12 -16.81
CA ALA A 7 12.91 -23.31 -16.72
C ALA A 7 12.18 -22.11 -17.34
N ARG A 8 11.33 -22.39 -18.32
CA ARG A 8 10.50 -21.40 -19.01
C ARG A 8 9.04 -21.85 -19.00
N CYS A 9 8.13 -20.93 -18.84
CA CYS A 9 6.69 -21.15 -19.07
C CYS A 9 5.99 -19.82 -19.42
N ALA A 10 4.69 -19.89 -19.70
CA ALA A 10 3.92 -18.66 -19.94
C ALA A 10 4.06 -17.69 -18.77
N GLY A 11 4.58 -16.49 -19.03
CA GLY A 11 4.84 -15.46 -18.02
C GLY A 11 6.18 -15.57 -17.29
N LEU A 12 7.06 -16.53 -17.65
CA LEU A 12 8.42 -16.63 -17.13
C LEU A 12 9.38 -16.94 -18.28
N GLU A 13 10.34 -16.06 -18.50
CA GLU A 13 11.47 -16.32 -19.39
C GLU A 13 12.38 -17.39 -18.80
N SER A 14 13.27 -17.96 -19.65
CA SER A 14 14.22 -19.00 -19.22
C SER A 14 15.03 -18.53 -18.02
N THR A 15 14.97 -19.29 -16.93
CA THR A 15 15.60 -18.90 -15.67
C THR A 15 16.15 -20.08 -14.90
N ASP A 16 17.24 -19.82 -14.18
CA ASP A 16 17.84 -20.73 -13.22
C ASP A 16 17.59 -20.21 -11.82
N LEU A 17 16.92 -21.01 -10.98
CA LEU A 17 16.63 -20.68 -9.58
C LEU A 17 16.87 -21.90 -8.70
N SER A 18 17.20 -21.67 -7.45
CA SER A 18 17.28 -22.73 -6.45
C SER A 18 16.65 -22.30 -5.14
N PHE A 19 15.98 -23.22 -4.48
CA PHE A 19 15.33 -23.02 -3.18
C PHE A 19 15.91 -24.02 -2.19
N ALA A 20 16.59 -23.51 -1.17
CA ALA A 20 17.22 -24.34 -0.17
C ALA A 20 16.18 -24.91 0.82
N PRO A 21 16.37 -26.12 1.36
CA PRO A 21 15.57 -26.60 2.48
C PRO A 21 15.84 -25.76 3.75
N ALA A 22 14.90 -25.80 4.67
CA ALA A 22 14.99 -25.07 5.95
C ALA A 22 15.30 -23.56 5.77
N SER A 23 14.74 -22.94 4.73
CA SER A 23 15.00 -21.54 4.41
C SER A 23 13.75 -20.82 3.94
N VAL A 24 13.77 -19.49 4.03
CA VAL A 24 12.75 -18.59 3.48
C VAL A 24 13.32 -17.90 2.25
N SER A 25 12.65 -18.08 1.10
CA SER A 25 12.92 -17.33 -0.12
C SER A 25 11.77 -16.39 -0.40
N SER A 26 12.05 -15.08 -0.53
CA SER A 26 11.03 -14.07 -0.86
C SER A 26 11.11 -13.68 -2.33
N ILE A 27 9.96 -13.65 -3.01
CA ILE A 27 9.83 -13.17 -4.38
C ILE A 27 9.22 -11.78 -4.33
N ILE A 28 9.97 -10.78 -4.81
CA ILE A 28 9.54 -9.38 -4.90
C ILE A 28 9.41 -9.01 -6.37
N GLY A 29 8.35 -8.29 -6.72
CA GLY A 29 8.20 -7.78 -8.08
C GLY A 29 6.88 -7.10 -8.31
N ASP A 30 6.70 -6.64 -9.56
CA ASP A 30 5.44 -6.13 -10.04
C ASP A 30 4.36 -7.24 -10.02
N GLY A 31 3.10 -6.85 -9.93
CA GLY A 31 1.96 -7.78 -9.89
C GLY A 31 1.75 -8.58 -11.18
N ALA A 32 2.81 -8.75 -11.99
CA ALA A 32 2.77 -9.41 -13.28
C ALA A 32 3.52 -10.75 -13.27
N SER A 33 3.38 -11.44 -14.28
CA SER A 33 3.63 -12.77 -14.75
C SER A 33 4.76 -13.61 -14.14
N ALA A 34 5.96 -13.10 -13.84
CA ALA A 34 7.08 -13.96 -13.40
C ALA A 34 6.85 -14.52 -11.97
N LYS A 35 6.38 -13.68 -11.05
CA LYS A 35 6.00 -14.10 -9.69
C LYS A 35 4.96 -15.21 -9.73
N ASP A 36 3.86 -14.99 -10.44
CA ASP A 36 2.75 -15.96 -10.54
C ASP A 36 3.18 -17.24 -11.26
N ALA A 37 4.03 -17.13 -12.27
CA ALA A 37 4.55 -18.27 -13.00
C ALA A 37 5.46 -19.14 -12.13
N ILE A 38 6.36 -18.54 -11.33
CA ILE A 38 7.20 -19.28 -10.39
C ILE A 38 6.34 -20.00 -9.34
N LEU A 39 5.36 -19.31 -8.73
CA LEU A 39 4.44 -19.94 -7.78
C LEU A 39 3.65 -21.07 -8.43
N ALA A 40 3.19 -20.90 -9.68
CA ALA A 40 2.43 -21.91 -10.40
C ALA A 40 3.28 -23.14 -10.77
N LEU A 41 4.58 -22.98 -11.04
CA LEU A 41 5.51 -24.08 -11.24
C LEU A 41 5.75 -24.83 -9.91
N LEU A 42 5.97 -24.12 -8.80
CA LEU A 42 6.23 -24.68 -7.48
C LEU A 42 5.05 -25.49 -6.92
N ASN A 43 3.83 -25.15 -7.27
CA ASN A 43 2.62 -25.84 -6.79
C ASN A 43 1.97 -26.78 -7.83
N HIS A 44 2.70 -27.19 -8.85
CA HIS A 44 2.26 -28.08 -9.94
C HIS A 44 1.08 -27.56 -10.79
N ARG A 45 0.70 -26.29 -10.66
CA ARG A 45 -0.38 -25.70 -11.48
C ARG A 45 0.05 -25.43 -12.92
N ARG A 46 1.37 -25.37 -13.16
CA ARG A 46 1.97 -25.28 -14.50
C ARG A 46 3.14 -26.24 -14.61
N ARG A 47 3.47 -26.60 -15.86
CA ARG A 47 4.68 -27.32 -16.21
C ARG A 47 5.61 -26.40 -17.01
N PRO A 48 6.92 -26.54 -16.90
CA PRO A 48 7.83 -25.80 -17.76
C PRO A 48 7.61 -26.21 -19.23
N THR A 49 7.65 -25.26 -20.13
CA THR A 49 7.61 -25.50 -21.58
C THR A 49 8.99 -25.79 -22.16
N GLN A 50 10.03 -25.31 -21.46
CA GLN A 50 11.44 -25.59 -21.71
C GLN A 50 12.16 -25.72 -20.39
N GLY A 51 13.30 -26.44 -20.37
CA GLY A 51 14.05 -26.71 -19.16
C GLY A 51 13.32 -27.68 -18.22
N LYS A 52 13.68 -27.70 -16.97
CA LYS A 52 13.07 -28.56 -15.95
C LYS A 52 13.01 -27.91 -14.57
N VAL A 53 12.10 -28.44 -13.75
CA VAL A 53 12.06 -28.20 -12.30
C VAL A 53 12.37 -29.53 -11.63
N SER A 54 13.44 -29.58 -10.82
CA SER A 54 13.95 -30.77 -10.18
C SER A 54 13.69 -30.74 -8.68
N ALA A 55 13.58 -31.91 -8.07
CA ALA A 55 13.39 -32.14 -6.63
C ALA A 55 12.14 -31.41 -6.04
N LEU A 56 11.13 -31.16 -6.87
CA LEU A 56 9.87 -30.64 -6.41
C LEU A 56 9.09 -31.75 -5.66
N PRO A 57 8.60 -31.50 -4.43
CA PRO A 57 7.81 -32.49 -3.70
C PRO A 57 6.50 -32.82 -4.41
N ASP A 58 5.93 -33.98 -4.13
CA ASP A 58 4.58 -34.31 -4.60
C ASP A 58 3.52 -33.34 -4.03
N SER A 59 2.40 -33.19 -4.72
CA SER A 59 1.33 -32.26 -4.37
C SER A 59 0.83 -32.45 -2.92
N GLY A 60 0.83 -33.67 -2.38
CA GLY A 60 0.48 -33.95 -0.99
C GLY A 60 1.53 -33.47 0.05
N GLN A 61 2.68 -33.01 -0.40
CA GLN A 61 3.76 -32.49 0.45
C GLN A 61 3.97 -30.96 0.23
N ILE A 62 3.05 -30.30 -0.48
CA ILE A 62 3.08 -28.87 -0.76
C ILE A 62 1.91 -28.19 -0.05
N GLY A 63 2.21 -27.24 0.83
CA GLY A 63 1.24 -26.31 1.38
C GLY A 63 1.17 -25.06 0.52
N TYR A 64 -0.02 -24.67 0.09
CA TYR A 64 -0.21 -23.49 -0.73
C TYR A 64 -1.28 -22.57 -0.15
N MET A 65 -0.93 -21.30 0.02
CA MET A 65 -1.86 -20.24 0.36
C MET A 65 -1.96 -19.24 -0.80
N PRO A 66 -3.13 -19.12 -1.45
CA PRO A 66 -3.36 -18.11 -2.49
C PRO A 66 -3.52 -16.71 -1.89
N SER A 67 -3.44 -15.69 -2.75
CA SER A 67 -3.53 -14.29 -2.34
C SER A 67 -4.85 -13.89 -1.67
N ASP A 68 -5.94 -14.61 -1.92
CA ASP A 68 -7.24 -14.44 -1.25
C ASP A 68 -7.37 -15.18 0.10
N SER A 69 -6.27 -15.82 0.57
CA SER A 69 -6.18 -16.67 1.76
C SER A 69 -6.70 -18.10 1.62
N GLY A 70 -7.42 -18.47 0.57
CA GLY A 70 -7.91 -19.83 0.33
C GLY A 70 -8.87 -20.38 1.40
N THR A 71 -9.45 -19.51 2.23
CA THR A 71 -10.37 -19.92 3.30
C THR A 71 -11.79 -20.11 2.76
N TRP A 72 -12.52 -21.08 3.30
CA TRP A 72 -13.94 -21.29 3.00
C TRP A 72 -14.81 -20.38 3.88
N PRO A 73 -15.49 -19.37 3.32
CA PRO A 73 -16.15 -18.32 4.10
C PRO A 73 -17.26 -18.82 5.02
N ASN A 74 -17.96 -19.89 4.60
CA ASN A 74 -19.10 -20.46 5.32
C ASN A 74 -18.73 -21.56 6.31
N LEU A 75 -17.46 -21.91 6.41
CA LEU A 75 -16.93 -22.81 7.42
C LEU A 75 -16.34 -21.98 8.59
N SER A 76 -16.43 -22.52 9.80
CA SER A 76 -15.72 -22.00 10.95
C SER A 76 -14.22 -22.20 10.83
N VAL A 77 -13.42 -21.57 11.70
CA VAL A 77 -11.98 -21.79 11.75
C VAL A 77 -11.65 -23.27 11.91
N ALA A 78 -12.27 -23.95 12.88
CA ALA A 78 -12.03 -25.38 13.11
C ALA A 78 -12.46 -26.25 11.91
N GLU A 79 -13.58 -25.95 11.28
CA GLU A 79 -14.04 -26.68 10.09
C GLU A 79 -13.14 -26.48 8.88
N ASN A 80 -12.59 -25.28 8.67
CA ASN A 80 -11.58 -25.03 7.64
C ASN A 80 -10.34 -25.95 7.84
N LEU A 81 -9.84 -26.07 9.06
CA LEU A 81 -8.68 -26.91 9.38
C LEU A 81 -9.00 -28.40 9.18
N ARG A 82 -10.15 -28.87 9.67
CA ARG A 82 -10.59 -30.27 9.46
C ARG A 82 -10.78 -30.61 7.99
N PHE A 83 -11.26 -29.64 7.20
CA PHE A 83 -11.44 -29.82 5.76
C PHE A 83 -10.11 -30.02 5.04
N VAL A 84 -9.11 -29.17 5.35
CA VAL A 84 -7.75 -29.32 4.83
C VAL A 84 -7.16 -30.66 5.24
N ALA A 85 -7.25 -31.03 6.50
CA ALA A 85 -6.75 -32.29 7.01
C ALA A 85 -7.36 -33.49 6.30
N LYS A 86 -8.66 -33.45 5.96
CA LYS A 86 -9.31 -34.48 5.14
C LYS A 86 -8.72 -34.62 3.75
N ILE A 87 -8.36 -33.48 3.10
CA ILE A 87 -7.73 -33.49 1.78
C ILE A 87 -6.35 -34.15 1.82
N PHE A 88 -5.58 -33.86 2.85
CA PHE A 88 -4.22 -34.41 3.03
C PHE A 88 -4.19 -35.79 3.74
N GLY A 89 -5.37 -36.31 4.17
CA GLY A 89 -5.50 -37.64 4.76
C GLY A 89 -5.02 -37.78 6.21
N HIS A 90 -4.63 -36.67 6.86
CA HIS A 90 -4.14 -36.65 8.23
C HIS A 90 -4.60 -35.40 8.99
N TYR A 91 -5.06 -35.58 10.23
CA TYR A 91 -5.38 -34.47 11.13
C TYR A 91 -4.69 -34.67 12.47
N ASP A 92 -3.79 -33.78 12.80
CA ASP A 92 -3.15 -33.68 14.12
C ASP A 92 -3.74 -32.55 14.93
N ASP A 93 -4.53 -32.91 15.95
CA ASP A 93 -5.15 -31.94 16.88
C ASP A 93 -4.12 -31.10 17.62
N ALA A 94 -3.00 -31.69 18.06
CA ALA A 94 -1.95 -30.98 18.77
C ALA A 94 -1.29 -29.93 17.89
N ARG A 95 -1.02 -30.29 16.64
CA ARG A 95 -0.48 -29.40 15.62
C ARG A 95 -1.45 -28.26 15.31
N ALA A 96 -2.72 -28.58 15.11
CA ALA A 96 -3.76 -27.58 14.83
C ALA A 96 -3.87 -26.56 15.98
N GLN A 97 -3.88 -27.04 17.23
CA GLN A 97 -3.93 -26.17 18.41
C GLN A 97 -2.66 -25.33 18.55
N GLN A 98 -1.48 -25.89 18.31
CA GLN A 98 -0.22 -25.14 18.32
C GLN A 98 -0.24 -23.98 17.33
N LEU A 99 -0.66 -24.23 16.07
CA LEU A 99 -0.75 -23.22 15.03
C LEU A 99 -1.81 -22.15 15.34
N LEU A 100 -2.97 -22.55 15.82
CA LEU A 100 -4.04 -21.65 16.23
C LEU A 100 -3.57 -20.71 17.35
N LYS A 101 -2.88 -21.25 18.37
CA LYS A 101 -2.33 -20.47 19.48
C LYS A 101 -1.25 -19.49 19.00
N ALA A 102 -0.34 -19.95 18.14
CA ALA A 102 0.71 -19.10 17.57
C ALA A 102 0.17 -17.93 16.73
N ALA A 103 -1.04 -18.09 16.18
CA ALA A 103 -1.74 -17.07 15.38
C ALA A 103 -2.76 -16.25 16.15
N ASP A 104 -2.96 -16.48 17.48
CA ASP A 104 -4.04 -15.89 18.28
C ASP A 104 -5.45 -16.15 17.70
N LEU A 105 -5.68 -17.34 17.16
CA LEU A 105 -6.97 -17.78 16.61
C LEU A 105 -7.67 -18.84 17.46
N ASP A 106 -7.04 -19.32 18.52
CA ASP A 106 -7.55 -20.36 19.44
C ASP A 106 -8.91 -20.01 20.06
N ARG A 107 -9.16 -18.71 20.30
CA ARG A 107 -10.43 -18.20 20.85
C ARG A 107 -11.54 -18.06 19.82
N PHE A 108 -11.25 -18.24 18.53
CA PHE A 108 -12.17 -17.99 17.42
C PHE A 108 -12.51 -19.25 16.64
N THR A 109 -12.22 -20.44 17.18
CA THR A 109 -12.36 -21.74 16.50
C THR A 109 -13.76 -21.99 15.92
N ASN A 110 -14.81 -21.53 16.59
CA ASN A 110 -16.20 -21.68 16.18
C ASN A 110 -16.71 -20.51 15.29
N ARG A 111 -15.88 -19.48 15.06
CA ARG A 111 -16.25 -18.32 14.25
C ARG A 111 -16.16 -18.64 12.77
N LEU A 112 -17.19 -18.27 12.00
CA LEU A 112 -17.17 -18.44 10.53
C LEU A 112 -16.07 -17.57 9.91
N ALA A 113 -15.38 -18.11 8.89
CA ALA A 113 -14.26 -17.42 8.24
C ALA A 113 -14.70 -16.08 7.61
N ARG A 114 -15.92 -15.97 7.10
CA ARG A 114 -16.48 -14.68 6.60
C ARG A 114 -16.59 -13.59 7.67
N ASN A 115 -16.69 -13.97 8.95
CA ASN A 115 -16.81 -13.04 10.07
C ASN A 115 -15.44 -12.70 10.72
N LEU A 116 -14.33 -13.21 10.18
CA LEU A 116 -12.98 -12.87 10.57
C LEU A 116 -12.55 -11.54 9.92
N SER A 117 -11.66 -10.81 10.60
CA SER A 117 -10.98 -9.67 9.96
C SER A 117 -10.08 -10.16 8.81
N GLY A 118 -9.64 -9.24 7.94
CA GLY A 118 -8.69 -9.56 6.86
C GLY A 118 -7.43 -10.24 7.37
N GLY A 119 -6.81 -9.69 8.42
CA GLY A 119 -5.62 -10.26 9.06
C GLY A 119 -5.88 -11.65 9.67
N MET A 120 -7.01 -11.85 10.35
CA MET A 120 -7.37 -13.17 10.88
C MET A 120 -7.58 -14.20 9.78
N ARG A 121 -8.18 -13.82 8.64
CA ARG A 121 -8.32 -14.73 7.47
C ARG A 121 -6.98 -15.09 6.87
N LYS A 122 -6.04 -14.14 6.76
CA LYS A 122 -4.68 -14.41 6.29
C LYS A 122 -3.94 -15.36 7.23
N LYS A 123 -4.01 -15.13 8.55
CA LYS A 123 -3.49 -16.06 9.57
C LYS A 123 -4.06 -17.46 9.39
N LEU A 124 -5.38 -17.59 9.23
CA LEU A 124 -6.03 -18.87 8.98
C LEU A 124 -5.51 -19.54 7.69
N GLY A 125 -5.36 -18.79 6.61
CA GLY A 125 -4.82 -19.30 5.35
C GLY A 125 -3.41 -19.87 5.49
N VAL A 126 -2.52 -19.14 6.21
CA VAL A 126 -1.15 -19.64 6.51
C VAL A 126 -1.19 -20.91 7.34
N ILE A 127 -2.03 -20.95 8.40
CA ILE A 127 -2.20 -22.16 9.21
C ILE A 127 -2.70 -23.34 8.37
N MET A 128 -3.69 -23.12 7.51
CA MET A 128 -4.23 -24.17 6.64
C MET A 128 -3.14 -24.74 5.71
N ALA A 129 -2.31 -23.87 5.14
CA ALA A 129 -1.18 -24.31 4.29
C ALA A 129 -0.07 -25.03 5.07
N ALA A 130 0.17 -24.65 6.33
CA ALA A 130 1.21 -25.24 7.19
C ALA A 130 0.76 -26.50 7.97
N LEU A 131 -0.57 -26.70 8.10
CA LEU A 131 -1.14 -27.79 8.91
C LEU A 131 -0.66 -29.20 8.49
N PRO A 132 -0.53 -29.52 7.17
CA PRO A 132 -0.08 -30.84 6.72
C PRO A 132 1.42 -31.08 6.90
N GLU A 133 2.17 -30.21 7.55
CA GLU A 133 3.64 -30.27 7.67
C GLU A 133 4.36 -30.42 6.32
N PRO A 134 4.13 -29.50 5.40
CA PRO A 134 4.62 -29.61 4.05
C PRO A 134 6.15 -29.53 3.97
N LYS A 135 6.75 -30.24 2.99
CA LYS A 135 8.17 -30.04 2.64
C LYS A 135 8.42 -28.74 1.90
N LEU A 136 7.41 -28.25 1.17
CA LEU A 136 7.40 -26.97 0.49
C LEU A 136 6.15 -26.18 0.90
N LEU A 137 6.35 -25.00 1.46
CA LEU A 137 5.29 -24.06 1.81
C LEU A 137 5.37 -22.86 0.88
N VAL A 138 4.31 -22.63 0.10
CA VAL A 138 4.22 -21.53 -0.88
C VAL A 138 3.10 -20.57 -0.44
N LEU A 139 3.46 -19.32 -0.22
CA LEU A 139 2.55 -18.30 0.31
C LEU A 139 2.50 -17.11 -0.66
N ASP A 140 1.30 -16.79 -1.14
CA ASP A 140 1.08 -15.65 -2.04
C ASP A 140 0.46 -14.47 -1.28
N GLU A 141 1.23 -13.40 -1.13
CA GLU A 141 0.83 -12.17 -0.44
C GLU A 141 0.23 -12.43 0.97
N PRO A 142 0.91 -13.18 1.86
CA PRO A 142 0.32 -13.61 3.14
C PRO A 142 0.02 -12.46 4.09
N THR A 143 0.64 -11.31 3.91
CA THR A 143 0.58 -10.16 4.82
C THR A 143 -0.11 -8.94 4.22
N THR A 144 -0.52 -8.99 2.96
CA THR A 144 -1.18 -7.87 2.29
C THR A 144 -2.52 -7.52 2.95
N GLY A 145 -2.68 -6.25 3.34
CA GLY A 145 -3.87 -5.76 4.05
C GLY A 145 -3.97 -6.23 5.51
N VAL A 146 -2.86 -6.67 6.10
CA VAL A 146 -2.78 -7.18 7.47
C VAL A 146 -2.17 -6.11 8.39
N ASP A 147 -2.73 -5.97 9.58
CA ASP A 147 -2.22 -5.06 10.61
C ASP A 147 -0.83 -5.50 11.14
N PRO A 148 -0.03 -4.58 11.73
CA PRO A 148 1.33 -4.87 12.17
C PRO A 148 1.46 -6.06 13.14
N ASP A 149 0.51 -6.21 14.08
CA ASP A 149 0.57 -7.30 15.07
C ASP A 149 0.29 -8.65 14.41
N SER A 150 -0.74 -8.72 13.56
CA SER A 150 -1.05 -9.92 12.77
C SER A 150 0.06 -10.25 11.77
N ARG A 151 0.70 -9.24 11.17
CA ARG A 151 1.85 -9.40 10.27
C ARG A 151 3.03 -10.03 11.00
N THR A 152 3.39 -9.53 12.18
CA THR A 152 4.46 -10.11 13.00
C THR A 152 4.19 -11.58 13.33
N ALA A 153 2.95 -11.93 13.68
CA ALA A 153 2.57 -13.31 13.94
C ALA A 153 2.69 -14.21 12.69
N ILE A 154 2.28 -13.72 11.51
CA ILE A 154 2.43 -14.45 10.25
C ILE A 154 3.91 -14.69 9.92
N LEU A 155 4.75 -13.67 10.03
CA LEU A 155 6.19 -13.80 9.77
C LEU A 155 6.87 -14.76 10.76
N ALA A 156 6.44 -14.76 12.02
CA ALA A 156 6.91 -15.73 13.01
C ALA A 156 6.52 -17.18 12.65
N LEU A 157 5.28 -17.40 12.19
CA LEU A 157 4.84 -18.72 11.68
C LEU A 157 5.68 -19.17 10.48
N ILE A 158 5.94 -18.29 9.52
CA ILE A 158 6.76 -18.56 8.34
C ILE A 158 8.18 -19.01 8.76
N LYS A 159 8.82 -18.26 9.66
CA LYS A 159 10.15 -18.57 10.19
C LYS A 159 10.14 -19.91 10.97
N ALA A 160 9.09 -20.19 11.73
CA ALA A 160 8.95 -21.44 12.46
C ALA A 160 8.83 -22.65 11.53
N GLU A 161 8.10 -22.56 10.42
CA GLU A 161 8.01 -23.64 9.43
C GLU A 161 9.35 -23.90 8.72
N ALA A 162 10.08 -22.85 8.37
CA ALA A 162 11.43 -22.99 7.83
C ALA A 162 12.38 -23.65 8.83
N ALA A 163 12.32 -23.26 10.12
CA ALA A 163 13.12 -23.89 11.18
C ALA A 163 12.77 -25.38 11.41
N ARG A 164 11.57 -25.82 11.06
CA ARG A 164 11.15 -27.23 11.07
C ARG A 164 11.70 -28.04 9.88
N GLY A 165 12.35 -27.40 8.93
CA GLY A 165 12.95 -28.02 7.75
C GLY A 165 12.21 -27.78 6.44
N ALA A 166 11.07 -27.10 6.43
CA ALA A 166 10.35 -26.78 5.21
C ALA A 166 11.15 -25.79 4.34
N THR A 167 11.07 -25.98 3.03
CA THR A 167 11.41 -24.92 2.07
C THR A 167 10.24 -23.95 2.02
N VAL A 168 10.43 -22.69 2.38
CA VAL A 168 9.35 -21.70 2.37
C VAL A 168 9.58 -20.68 1.27
N VAL A 169 8.56 -20.47 0.43
CA VAL A 169 8.58 -19.45 -0.63
C VAL A 169 7.43 -18.49 -0.39
N VAL A 170 7.77 -17.20 -0.23
CA VAL A 170 6.81 -16.13 0.03
C VAL A 170 6.86 -15.15 -1.13
N ALA A 171 5.75 -14.96 -1.81
CA ALA A 171 5.60 -13.84 -2.74
C ALA A 171 5.04 -12.64 -1.98
N THR A 172 5.71 -11.50 -2.05
CA THR A 172 5.30 -10.28 -1.35
C THR A 172 5.64 -9.02 -2.14
N THR A 173 4.80 -7.99 -2.01
CA THR A 173 5.11 -6.64 -2.50
C THR A 173 5.79 -5.77 -1.43
N TYR A 174 5.96 -6.31 -0.22
CA TYR A 174 6.56 -5.59 0.91
C TYR A 174 8.02 -5.96 1.08
N ILE A 175 8.89 -5.01 0.74
CA ILE A 175 10.35 -5.20 0.72
C ILE A 175 10.91 -5.42 2.12
N ASP A 176 10.39 -4.72 3.11
CA ASP A 176 10.79 -4.84 4.51
C ASP A 176 10.54 -6.25 5.10
N GLU A 177 9.60 -7.02 4.55
CA GLU A 177 9.40 -8.42 4.93
C GLU A 177 10.47 -9.35 4.38
N ALA A 178 11.01 -8.99 3.22
CA ALA A 178 12.02 -9.80 2.56
C ALA A 178 13.44 -9.55 3.09
N GLU A 179 13.68 -8.46 3.84
CA GLU A 179 15.02 -8.13 4.36
C GLU A 179 15.66 -9.26 5.17
N ASP A 180 14.86 -9.96 5.95
CA ASP A 180 15.30 -11.08 6.81
C ASP A 180 15.26 -12.44 6.10
N SER A 181 14.92 -12.50 4.81
CA SER A 181 14.88 -13.76 4.06
C SER A 181 16.28 -14.27 3.73
N ASN A 182 16.42 -15.60 3.69
CA ASN A 182 17.68 -16.25 3.30
C ASN A 182 18.04 -15.95 1.83
N GLN A 183 16.99 -15.74 1.00
CA GLN A 183 17.11 -15.39 -0.41
C GLN A 183 15.98 -14.47 -0.81
N ILE A 184 16.30 -13.49 -1.64
CA ILE A 184 15.34 -12.61 -2.32
C ILE A 184 15.47 -12.86 -3.82
N ILE A 185 14.35 -13.00 -4.49
CA ILE A 185 14.23 -13.15 -5.94
C ILE A 185 13.49 -11.91 -6.43
N LEU A 186 14.19 -11.03 -7.15
CA LEU A 186 13.61 -9.83 -7.72
C LEU A 186 13.11 -10.12 -9.13
N THR A 187 11.82 -9.87 -9.38
CA THR A 187 11.19 -10.10 -10.69
C THR A 187 10.66 -8.79 -11.30
N LEU A 188 10.67 -8.71 -12.62
CA LEU A 188 10.05 -7.63 -13.39
C LEU A 188 9.47 -8.18 -14.68
N GLY A 189 8.18 -7.97 -14.92
CA GLY A 189 7.49 -8.59 -16.06
C GLY A 189 7.67 -10.11 -16.05
N SER A 190 8.21 -10.68 -17.14
CA SER A 190 8.46 -12.11 -17.29
C SER A 190 9.86 -12.57 -16.84
N ARG A 191 10.67 -11.68 -16.26
CA ARG A 191 12.09 -11.93 -15.96
C ARG A 191 12.38 -12.00 -14.48
N VAL A 192 13.37 -12.82 -14.13
CA VAL A 192 14.09 -12.74 -12.86
C VAL A 192 15.28 -11.80 -13.07
N MET A 193 15.33 -10.71 -12.31
CA MET A 193 16.32 -9.65 -12.46
C MET A 193 17.57 -9.89 -11.64
N ALA A 194 17.39 -10.30 -10.39
CA ALA A 194 18.47 -10.56 -9.45
C ALA A 194 18.02 -11.55 -8.39
N THR A 195 18.99 -12.29 -7.84
CA THR A 195 18.78 -13.20 -6.72
C THR A 195 19.92 -13.04 -5.71
N GLY A 196 19.62 -13.13 -4.43
CA GLY A 196 20.62 -13.05 -3.37
C GLY A 196 20.01 -12.66 -2.04
N THR A 197 20.85 -12.45 -1.02
CA THR A 197 20.44 -11.85 0.24
C THR A 197 20.20 -10.35 0.07
N ALA A 198 19.51 -9.71 1.01
CA ALA A 198 19.31 -8.26 1.00
C ALA A 198 20.65 -7.49 0.85
N LYS A 199 21.69 -7.91 1.59
CA LYS A 199 23.02 -7.31 1.50
C LYS A 199 23.65 -7.44 0.12
N GLN A 200 23.54 -8.60 -0.52
CA GLN A 200 24.04 -8.82 -1.88
C GLN A 200 23.30 -7.99 -2.91
N LEU A 201 21.95 -7.94 -2.83
CA LEU A 201 21.16 -7.13 -3.75
C LEU A 201 21.46 -5.63 -3.63
N ILE A 202 21.70 -5.13 -2.42
CA ILE A 202 22.10 -3.75 -2.19
C ILE A 202 23.50 -3.49 -2.77
N ALA A 203 24.46 -4.38 -2.51
CA ALA A 203 25.85 -4.22 -2.96
C ALA A 203 26.00 -4.32 -4.48
N CYS A 204 25.18 -5.15 -5.15
CA CYS A 204 25.22 -5.37 -6.60
C CYS A 204 24.20 -4.51 -7.36
N ALA A 205 23.46 -3.64 -6.69
CA ALA A 205 22.46 -2.79 -7.33
C ALA A 205 23.11 -1.91 -8.40
N PRO A 206 22.46 -1.74 -9.58
CA PRO A 206 22.93 -0.80 -10.59
C PRO A 206 23.08 0.60 -10.01
N GLN A 207 24.20 1.28 -10.34
CA GLN A 207 24.36 2.68 -10.02
C GLN A 207 23.53 3.53 -10.99
N LEU A 208 22.69 4.38 -10.45
CA LEU A 208 21.94 5.35 -11.23
C LEU A 208 22.80 6.61 -11.42
N ASP A 209 22.70 7.23 -12.59
CA ASP A 209 23.35 8.53 -12.83
C ASP A 209 22.73 9.64 -11.96
N GLU A 210 23.49 10.71 -11.75
CA GLU A 210 23.08 11.83 -10.87
C GLU A 210 21.78 12.49 -11.36
N GLN A 211 21.57 12.59 -12.66
CA GLN A 211 20.36 13.17 -13.22
C GLN A 211 19.13 12.32 -12.94
N THR A 212 19.24 11.00 -13.07
CA THR A 212 18.18 10.05 -12.71
C THR A 212 17.86 10.15 -11.22
N VAL A 213 18.88 10.16 -10.35
CA VAL A 213 18.68 10.28 -8.90
C VAL A 213 18.03 11.63 -8.54
N ALA A 214 18.45 12.73 -9.18
CA ALA A 214 17.82 14.04 -9.00
C ALA A 214 16.35 14.03 -9.41
N ASN A 215 16.02 13.38 -10.52
CA ASN A 215 14.65 13.24 -11.01
C ASN A 215 13.76 12.36 -10.10
N LEU A 216 14.35 11.41 -9.34
CA LEU A 216 13.62 10.60 -8.37
C LEU A 216 13.25 11.41 -7.11
N GLY A 217 14.02 12.44 -6.78
CA GLY A 217 13.72 13.44 -5.76
C GLY A 217 13.65 12.90 -4.32
N GLU A 218 12.93 13.62 -3.48
CA GLU A 218 12.81 13.35 -2.04
C GLU A 218 12.29 11.93 -1.70
N PRO A 219 11.29 11.37 -2.39
CA PRO A 219 10.82 10.01 -2.09
C PRO A 219 11.91 8.95 -2.22
N TRP A 220 12.83 9.09 -3.19
CA TRP A 220 13.99 8.21 -3.30
C TRP A 220 14.91 8.31 -2.09
N GLN A 221 15.16 9.53 -1.61
CA GLN A 221 16.04 9.76 -0.44
C GLN A 221 15.46 9.16 0.84
N ARG A 222 14.12 9.13 0.96
CA ARG A 222 13.40 8.57 2.10
C ARG A 222 13.20 7.05 2.01
N SER A 223 13.46 6.42 0.86
CA SER A 223 13.33 4.97 0.69
C SER A 223 14.45 4.20 1.38
N ALA A 224 14.12 3.02 1.90
CA ALA A 224 15.09 2.11 2.52
C ALA A 224 16.14 1.61 1.51
N PRO A 225 17.35 1.21 1.96
CA PRO A 225 18.43 0.77 1.06
C PRO A 225 18.03 -0.36 0.11
N LEU A 226 17.34 -1.39 0.61
CA LEU A 226 16.87 -2.50 -0.22
C LEU A 226 15.79 -2.05 -1.22
N GLU A 227 14.91 -1.15 -0.82
CA GLU A 227 13.89 -0.57 -1.71
C GLU A 227 14.54 0.21 -2.85
N ARG A 228 15.55 1.03 -2.55
CA ARG A 228 16.36 1.73 -3.56
C ARG A 228 17.04 0.76 -4.52
N ALA A 229 17.63 -0.32 -4.00
CA ALA A 229 18.24 -1.36 -4.82
C ALA A 229 17.20 -1.98 -5.79
N CYS A 230 16.02 -2.36 -5.29
CA CYS A 230 14.93 -2.90 -6.12
C CYS A 230 14.48 -1.92 -7.21
N ILE A 231 14.33 -0.64 -6.88
CA ILE A 231 13.95 0.40 -7.83
C ILE A 231 15.06 0.60 -8.88
N ALA A 232 16.34 0.62 -8.49
CA ALA A 232 17.45 0.74 -9.42
C ALA A 232 17.45 -0.42 -10.44
N TRP A 233 17.26 -1.66 -10.00
CA TRP A 233 17.13 -2.80 -10.89
C TRP A 233 15.93 -2.66 -11.86
N GLN A 234 14.80 -2.18 -11.37
CA GLN A 234 13.61 -1.95 -12.20
C GLN A 234 13.84 -0.85 -13.25
N LEU A 235 14.51 0.25 -12.91
CA LEU A 235 14.80 1.35 -13.83
C LEU A 235 15.77 0.97 -14.93
N CYS A 236 16.83 0.22 -14.63
CA CYS A 236 17.82 -0.20 -15.62
C CYS A 236 17.24 -1.09 -16.72
N THR A 237 16.09 -1.72 -16.51
CA THR A 237 15.43 -2.58 -17.49
C THR A 237 14.27 -1.93 -18.22
N GLN A 238 13.75 -0.82 -17.70
CA GLN A 238 12.65 -0.06 -18.32
C GLN A 238 13.12 1.05 -19.28
N SER A 239 14.38 1.04 -19.72
CA SER A 239 14.89 2.00 -20.70
C SER A 239 14.02 1.95 -21.98
N GLY A 240 12.94 2.71 -22.01
CA GLY A 240 11.97 2.77 -23.13
C GLY A 240 10.50 2.98 -22.74
N SER A 241 10.14 3.08 -21.47
CA SER A 241 8.74 3.32 -21.11
C SER A 241 8.44 4.80 -20.83
N ASP A 242 7.36 5.31 -21.42
CA ASP A 242 6.88 6.71 -21.44
C ASP A 242 6.62 7.40 -20.08
N TRP A 243 7.01 6.77 -18.96
CA TRP A 243 6.80 7.32 -17.63
C TRP A 243 7.77 8.45 -17.25
N GLN A 244 8.90 8.62 -17.95
CA GLN A 244 9.88 9.67 -17.66
C GLN A 244 9.33 11.09 -17.92
N GLY A 245 8.37 11.22 -18.86
CA GLY A 245 7.72 12.49 -19.18
C GLY A 245 6.66 12.94 -18.14
N PHE A 246 6.17 12.04 -17.31
CA PHE A 246 5.03 12.32 -16.42
C PHE A 246 5.40 13.13 -15.18
N SER A 247 6.62 13.00 -14.67
CA SER A 247 7.05 13.70 -13.45
C SER A 247 7.46 15.15 -13.68
N THR A 248 7.92 15.50 -14.89
CA THR A 248 8.42 16.84 -15.20
C THR A 248 7.34 17.82 -15.70
N GLU A 249 6.25 17.33 -16.28
CA GLU A 249 5.27 18.20 -16.95
C GLU A 249 3.98 18.47 -16.12
N LEU A 250 3.67 17.66 -15.08
CA LEU A 250 2.51 17.91 -14.20
C LEU A 250 2.67 19.11 -13.28
N GLY A 251 3.90 19.63 -13.12
CA GLY A 251 4.19 20.80 -12.31
C GLY A 251 3.81 22.16 -12.93
N HIS A 252 3.38 22.20 -14.20
CA HIS A 252 3.13 23.46 -14.92
C HIS A 252 1.68 23.72 -15.33
N THR A 253 0.72 22.93 -14.88
CA THR A 253 -0.71 23.21 -15.18
C THR A 253 -1.47 23.90 -14.05
N GLY A 254 -0.75 24.58 -13.14
CA GLY A 254 -1.30 25.48 -12.15
C GLY A 254 -1.11 26.92 -12.56
N ALA A 255 -2.17 27.57 -13.05
CA ALA A 255 -2.29 29.01 -13.28
C ALA A 255 -1.58 29.61 -14.51
N SER A 256 -2.18 29.49 -15.69
CA SER A 256 -2.26 30.62 -16.59
C SER A 256 -3.46 30.47 -17.54
N ASP A 257 -4.23 31.56 -17.59
CA ASP A 257 -5.22 31.94 -18.59
C ASP A 257 -6.64 31.34 -18.51
N SER A 258 -7.48 32.07 -17.78
CA SER A 258 -8.58 32.89 -18.27
C SER A 258 -9.54 33.27 -17.14
N ALA A 259 -9.26 34.38 -16.49
CA ALA A 259 -10.29 35.14 -15.78
C ALA A 259 -10.92 36.12 -16.77
N PRO A 260 -12.25 36.23 -16.87
CA PRO A 260 -12.87 37.32 -17.62
C PRO A 260 -12.66 38.64 -16.90
N ALA A 261 -12.30 39.66 -17.67
CA ALA A 261 -12.07 41.02 -17.23
C ALA A 261 -13.27 41.56 -16.44
N GLN A 262 -13.04 42.05 -15.24
CA GLN A 262 -13.95 42.98 -14.53
C GLN A 262 -13.45 44.41 -14.68
N PRO A 263 -14.37 45.41 -14.78
CA PRO A 263 -14.02 46.77 -15.10
C PRO A 263 -13.42 47.51 -13.91
N ALA A 264 -12.51 48.42 -14.23
CA ALA A 264 -11.80 49.31 -13.33
C ALA A 264 -12.73 50.26 -12.55
N SER A 265 -12.44 50.51 -11.28
CA SER A 265 -12.86 51.67 -10.52
C SER A 265 -11.84 52.00 -9.43
N PRO A 266 -11.78 53.27 -8.91
CA PRO A 266 -10.57 54.05 -8.91
C PRO A 266 -9.80 54.13 -7.57
N THR A 267 -8.56 54.51 -7.71
CA THR A 267 -7.51 54.85 -6.75
C THR A 267 -7.94 55.71 -5.56
N GLN A 268 -7.49 55.39 -4.35
CA GLN A 268 -7.09 56.37 -3.32
C GLN A 268 -6.01 55.76 -2.36
N PRO A 269 -5.21 56.61 -1.65
CA PRO A 269 -3.78 56.33 -1.43
C PRO A 269 -3.42 55.78 -0.05
N GLN A 270 -2.19 55.20 0.00
CA GLN A 270 -1.50 54.73 1.21
C GLN A 270 -1.14 55.87 2.18
N PRO A 271 -0.92 55.51 3.47
CA PRO A 271 0.32 55.96 4.11
C PRO A 271 1.15 54.85 4.79
N ALA A 272 2.38 55.16 4.82
CA ALA A 272 3.64 54.57 5.18
C ALA A 272 3.75 53.66 6.43
N SER A 273 4.73 52.77 6.29
CA SER A 273 5.36 51.95 7.34
C SER A 273 6.07 52.74 8.43
N PRO A 274 6.36 52.09 9.59
CA PRO A 274 7.77 51.87 9.91
C PRO A 274 8.11 50.43 10.38
N ALA A 275 9.31 50.01 10.02
CA ALA A 275 10.07 48.88 10.50
C ALA A 275 10.98 49.31 11.69
N PRO A 276 11.89 48.42 12.19
CA PRO A 276 11.78 47.14 12.91
C PRO A 276 12.47 47.19 14.29
N ALA A 277 12.23 46.20 15.14
CA ALA A 277 13.13 45.93 16.28
C ALA A 277 13.26 44.45 16.60
N GLN A 278 14.44 43.90 16.49
CA GLN A 278 14.99 42.72 17.18
C GLN A 278 15.84 43.22 18.35
N PRO A 279 16.43 42.38 19.26
CA PRO A 279 16.20 40.98 19.66
C PRO A 279 16.21 40.75 21.19
N ALA A 280 15.94 39.51 21.65
CA ALA A 280 16.65 38.94 22.81
C ALA A 280 16.48 37.41 22.90
N ARG A 281 17.59 36.70 22.88
CA ARG A 281 17.80 35.30 23.30
C ARG A 281 17.66 35.17 24.80
N THR A 282 17.04 34.09 25.30
CA THR A 282 17.49 33.40 26.51
C THR A 282 17.16 31.92 26.45
N GLN A 283 18.02 31.14 27.07
CA GLN A 283 18.18 29.70 27.03
C GLN A 283 17.28 28.95 28.02
N ALA A 284 17.14 27.66 27.70
CA ALA A 284 17.15 26.46 28.56
C ALA A 284 15.86 26.05 29.30
N GLY A 285 15.48 24.80 29.07
CA GLY A 285 15.05 23.93 30.15
C GLY A 285 13.87 23.03 29.89
N SER A 286 14.13 21.71 29.74
CA SER A 286 13.33 20.58 30.24
C SER A 286 11.95 20.26 29.63
N GLY A 287 11.90 19.04 29.11
CA GLY A 287 10.78 18.09 29.19
C GLY A 287 9.39 18.60 28.87
N LYS A 288 8.90 18.38 27.65
CA LYS A 288 7.47 18.50 27.36
C LYS A 288 6.95 17.23 26.69
N SER A 289 6.03 16.59 27.39
CA SER A 289 4.98 15.73 26.87
C SER A 289 4.42 16.33 25.57
N ALA A 290 4.31 15.54 24.50
CA ALA A 290 3.77 15.98 23.23
C ALA A 290 2.26 16.28 23.36
N THR A 291 1.93 17.53 23.64
CA THR A 291 0.58 18.06 23.52
C THR A 291 0.28 18.20 22.02
N ALA A 292 -0.84 17.68 21.54
CA ALA A 292 -1.32 17.88 20.18
C ALA A 292 -1.37 19.37 19.84
N PRO A 293 -0.89 19.81 18.65
CA PRO A 293 -0.89 21.23 18.30
C PRO A 293 -2.31 21.75 18.16
N SER A 294 -2.58 22.91 18.78
CA SER A 294 -3.83 23.65 18.60
C SER A 294 -4.02 24.02 17.11
N PRO A 295 -5.24 23.89 16.55
CA PRO A 295 -5.49 24.17 15.15
C PRO A 295 -5.21 25.63 14.80
N LYS A 296 -4.49 25.86 13.69
CA LYS A 296 -4.25 27.19 13.12
C LYS A 296 -5.45 27.56 12.26
N ALA A 297 -5.72 28.86 12.12
CA ALA A 297 -6.85 29.38 11.32
C ALA A 297 -6.81 29.01 9.81
N GLN A 298 -5.80 28.25 9.37
CA GLN A 298 -5.56 27.86 7.96
C GLN A 298 -5.59 26.34 7.73
N ASP A 299 -5.93 25.52 8.73
CA ASP A 299 -5.93 24.05 8.54
C ASP A 299 -7.06 23.61 7.61
N LEU A 300 -6.71 22.74 6.63
CA LEU A 300 -7.68 22.15 5.69
C LEU A 300 -8.55 21.08 6.35
N ILE A 301 -7.98 20.35 7.31
CA ILE A 301 -8.70 19.45 8.20
C ILE A 301 -8.39 19.88 9.64
N SER A 302 -9.42 20.03 10.46
CA SER A 302 -9.31 20.20 11.91
C SER A 302 -10.23 19.19 12.58
N VAL A 303 -9.64 18.32 13.39
CA VAL A 303 -10.33 17.28 14.19
C VAL A 303 -10.00 17.54 15.66
N GLN A 304 -11.04 17.73 16.51
CA GLN A 304 -10.89 18.02 17.93
C GLN A 304 -11.77 17.08 18.75
N GLU A 305 -11.16 16.34 19.66
CA GLU A 305 -11.82 15.45 20.60
C GLU A 305 -12.87 14.52 19.95
N LEU A 306 -12.56 14.05 18.73
CA LEU A 306 -13.47 13.24 17.93
C LEU A 306 -13.76 11.91 18.60
N ARG A 307 -15.04 11.65 18.85
CA ARG A 307 -15.54 10.38 19.41
C ARG A 307 -16.56 9.74 18.49
N LYS A 308 -16.53 8.41 18.42
CA LYS A 308 -17.51 7.62 17.67
C LYS A 308 -17.84 6.34 18.42
N ARG A 309 -19.13 6.11 18.61
CA ARG A 309 -19.68 4.88 19.20
C ARG A 309 -20.57 4.16 18.18
N PHE A 310 -20.51 2.85 18.20
CA PHE A 310 -21.40 1.94 17.49
C PHE A 310 -22.03 1.00 18.55
N GLY A 311 -23.24 1.32 18.98
CA GLY A 311 -23.83 0.67 20.17
C GLY A 311 -22.92 0.87 21.39
N ASP A 312 -22.52 -0.23 22.02
CA ASP A 312 -21.65 -0.21 23.20
C ASP A 312 -20.16 -0.09 22.86
N PHE A 313 -19.79 -0.28 21.59
CA PHE A 313 -18.39 -0.22 21.14
C PHE A 313 -17.98 1.22 20.83
N GLU A 314 -16.96 1.74 21.52
CA GLU A 314 -16.36 3.04 21.26
C GLU A 314 -15.16 2.91 20.31
N ALA A 315 -15.40 3.25 19.04
CA ALA A 315 -14.41 3.15 17.97
C ALA A 315 -13.39 4.29 17.97
N LEU A 316 -13.79 5.50 18.41
CA LEU A 316 -12.92 6.68 18.56
C LEU A 316 -13.15 7.30 19.94
N LYS A 317 -12.05 7.63 20.63
CA LYS A 317 -12.03 7.99 22.05
C LYS A 317 -11.36 9.35 22.30
N GLY A 318 -11.73 10.39 21.53
CA GLY A 318 -11.13 11.72 21.66
C GLY A 318 -9.91 11.90 20.77
N VAL A 319 -10.06 11.64 19.47
CA VAL A 319 -9.00 11.81 18.47
C VAL A 319 -8.90 13.27 18.09
N SER A 320 -7.67 13.83 18.09
CA SER A 320 -7.41 15.22 17.72
C SER A 320 -6.19 15.29 16.80
N PHE A 321 -6.35 15.88 15.59
CA PHE A 321 -5.28 16.21 14.66
C PHE A 321 -5.74 17.22 13.63
N ALA A 322 -4.80 17.75 12.86
CA ALA A 322 -5.09 18.70 11.79
C ALA A 322 -4.30 18.32 10.51
N VAL A 323 -4.64 18.91 9.37
CA VAL A 323 -3.87 18.84 8.12
C VAL A 323 -3.80 20.25 7.55
N SER A 324 -2.59 20.72 7.32
CA SER A 324 -2.32 22.06 6.77
C SER A 324 -2.15 22.01 5.24
N PRO A 325 -2.30 23.14 4.53
CA PRO A 325 -1.97 23.24 3.10
C PRO A 325 -0.53 22.80 2.83
N GLY A 326 -0.33 21.98 1.79
CA GLY A 326 0.99 21.50 1.39
C GLY A 326 1.62 20.44 2.31
N GLU A 327 0.90 19.97 3.31
CA GLU A 327 1.36 18.96 4.26
C GLU A 327 0.85 17.56 3.89
N ILE A 328 1.71 16.54 3.97
CA ILE A 328 1.32 15.13 3.87
C ILE A 328 1.28 14.53 5.27
N VAL A 329 0.09 14.23 5.75
CA VAL A 329 -0.16 13.64 7.08
C VAL A 329 -0.52 12.16 6.95
N GLY A 330 0.23 11.29 7.63
CA GLY A 330 -0.03 9.85 7.70
C GLY A 330 -0.83 9.48 8.94
N LEU A 331 -2.01 8.89 8.79
CA LEU A 331 -2.72 8.19 9.87
C LEU A 331 -2.22 6.75 9.94
N ILE A 332 -1.49 6.40 11.00
CA ILE A 332 -0.84 5.10 11.13
C ILE A 332 -1.41 4.34 12.32
N GLY A 333 -1.62 3.05 12.15
CA GLY A 333 -2.08 2.17 13.22
C GLY A 333 -2.59 0.84 12.71
N ALA A 334 -2.77 -0.10 13.62
CA ALA A 334 -3.33 -1.42 13.35
C ALA A 334 -4.75 -1.35 12.75
N ASN A 335 -5.19 -2.47 12.17
CA ASN A 335 -6.60 -2.60 11.77
C ASN A 335 -7.49 -2.50 13.02
N GLY A 336 -8.57 -1.73 12.90
CA GLY A 336 -9.42 -1.43 14.06
C GLY A 336 -8.93 -0.29 14.96
N ALA A 337 -7.79 0.35 14.64
CA ALA A 337 -7.30 1.51 15.39
C ALA A 337 -8.18 2.77 15.26
N GLY A 338 -9.13 2.78 14.31
CA GLY A 338 -10.04 3.90 14.10
C GLY A 338 -9.71 4.76 12.87
N LYS A 339 -8.65 4.45 12.09
CA LYS A 339 -8.21 5.22 10.90
C LYS A 339 -9.35 5.44 9.89
N SER A 340 -9.90 4.37 9.34
CA SER A 340 -10.97 4.44 8.34
C SER A 340 -12.26 5.06 8.91
N THR A 341 -12.54 4.87 10.21
CA THR A 341 -13.68 5.53 10.89
C THR A 341 -13.46 7.05 10.93
N SER A 342 -12.26 7.51 11.30
CA SER A 342 -11.92 8.93 11.29
C SER A 342 -12.04 9.52 9.88
N MET A 343 -11.50 8.83 8.86
CA MET A 343 -11.60 9.26 7.46
C MET A 343 -13.06 9.33 6.98
N ARG A 344 -13.90 8.33 7.30
CA ARG A 344 -15.33 8.33 6.93
C ARG A 344 -16.09 9.50 7.54
N ILE A 345 -15.75 9.88 8.77
CA ILE A 345 -16.35 11.06 9.42
C ILE A 345 -15.87 12.34 8.73
N ILE A 346 -14.59 12.48 8.42
CA ILE A 346 -14.02 13.63 7.70
C ILE A 346 -14.66 13.76 6.31
N LEU A 347 -14.90 12.66 5.61
CA LEU A 347 -15.57 12.61 4.32
C LEU A 347 -17.09 12.91 4.41
N GLY A 348 -17.65 12.95 5.62
CA GLY A 348 -19.09 13.10 5.84
C GLY A 348 -19.91 11.86 5.45
N LEU A 349 -19.27 10.70 5.40
CA LEU A 349 -19.92 9.39 5.15
C LEU A 349 -20.46 8.77 6.44
N GLU A 350 -19.98 9.26 7.60
CA GLU A 350 -20.35 8.81 8.92
C GLU A 350 -20.47 10.01 9.86
N ALA A 351 -21.45 10.01 10.75
CA ALA A 351 -21.60 11.08 11.75
C ALA A 351 -20.72 10.81 12.98
N ALA A 352 -20.10 11.86 13.52
CA ALA A 352 -19.44 11.80 14.83
C ALA A 352 -20.47 11.62 15.95
N SER A 353 -20.11 10.93 17.04
CA SER A 353 -20.92 10.90 18.27
C SER A 353 -20.71 12.14 19.11
N SER A 354 -19.49 12.68 19.16
CA SER A 354 -19.14 13.96 19.77
C SER A 354 -17.77 14.44 19.25
N GLY A 355 -17.37 15.66 19.62
CA GLY A 355 -16.19 16.33 19.11
C GLY A 355 -16.51 17.25 17.94
N GLN A 356 -15.49 17.91 17.42
CA GLN A 356 -15.64 18.86 16.30
C GLN A 356 -14.76 18.43 15.13
N VAL A 357 -15.33 18.51 13.90
CA VAL A 357 -14.61 18.25 12.66
C VAL A 357 -14.95 19.35 11.68
N SER A 358 -13.91 19.98 11.15
CA SER A 358 -13.99 20.94 10.06
C SER A 358 -13.15 20.46 8.88
N VAL A 359 -13.69 20.59 7.67
CA VAL A 359 -13.02 20.23 6.41
C VAL A 359 -13.12 21.42 5.48
N LEU A 360 -11.98 22.00 5.10
CA LEU A 360 -11.94 23.22 4.27
C LEU A 360 -12.81 24.37 4.87
N GLY A 361 -12.78 24.50 6.20
CA GLY A 361 -13.60 25.48 6.92
C GLY A 361 -15.11 25.17 6.95
N GLN A 362 -15.54 24.01 6.44
CA GLN A 362 -16.93 23.61 6.30
C GLN A 362 -17.25 22.37 7.15
N ARG A 363 -18.54 22.08 7.29
CA ARG A 363 -18.97 20.78 7.86
C ARG A 363 -18.57 19.63 6.93
N PRO A 364 -18.14 18.46 7.47
CA PRO A 364 -17.91 17.27 6.68
C PRO A 364 -19.07 16.94 5.75
N GLY A 365 -18.74 16.57 4.49
CA GLY A 365 -19.74 16.17 3.49
C GLY A 365 -20.57 17.30 2.86
N SER A 366 -20.32 18.57 3.18
CA SER A 366 -20.97 19.69 2.50
C SER A 366 -20.61 19.72 1.01
N LEU A 367 -21.51 20.24 0.17
CA LEU A 367 -21.28 20.37 -1.28
C LEU A 367 -20.03 21.23 -1.58
N GLN A 368 -19.78 22.26 -0.78
CA GLN A 368 -18.62 23.14 -0.93
C GLN A 368 -17.32 22.37 -0.65
N ALA A 369 -17.26 21.61 0.46
CA ALA A 369 -16.10 20.79 0.77
C ALA A 369 -15.87 19.71 -0.30
N ARG A 370 -16.93 19.02 -0.76
CA ARG A 370 -16.82 17.95 -1.77
C ARG A 370 -16.24 18.43 -3.10
N LYS A 371 -16.53 19.66 -3.54
CA LYS A 371 -15.97 20.21 -4.78
C LYS A 371 -14.46 20.42 -4.74
N LEU A 372 -13.89 20.60 -3.56
CA LEU A 372 -12.48 20.89 -3.34
C LEU A 372 -11.73 19.71 -2.72
N LEU A 373 -12.38 18.55 -2.64
CA LEU A 373 -11.83 17.35 -2.01
C LEU A 373 -11.72 16.20 -3.03
N GLY A 374 -10.52 15.61 -3.11
CA GLY A 374 -10.28 14.35 -3.79
C GLY A 374 -10.28 13.19 -2.80
N TYR A 375 -10.84 12.04 -3.19
CA TYR A 375 -10.85 10.85 -2.35
C TYR A 375 -10.48 9.60 -3.14
N VAL A 376 -9.51 8.85 -2.63
CA VAL A 376 -9.13 7.53 -3.14
C VAL A 376 -9.45 6.50 -2.07
N PRO A 377 -10.49 5.68 -2.26
CA PRO A 377 -10.85 4.61 -1.32
C PRO A 377 -9.89 3.41 -1.40
N GLN A 378 -9.87 2.59 -0.37
CA GLN A 378 -9.07 1.37 -0.29
C GLN A 378 -9.28 0.42 -1.50
N PHE A 379 -10.51 0.33 -2.01
CA PHE A 379 -10.89 -0.50 -3.17
C PHE A 379 -10.81 0.25 -4.52
N VAL A 380 -9.84 1.13 -4.68
CA VAL A 380 -9.50 1.86 -5.93
C VAL A 380 -10.57 2.86 -6.43
N GLY A 381 -11.86 2.63 -6.22
CA GLY A 381 -12.94 3.57 -6.55
C GLY A 381 -13.16 3.86 -8.03
N LEU A 382 -12.73 2.95 -8.92
CA LEU A 382 -12.95 3.02 -10.36
C LEU A 382 -14.04 2.05 -10.80
N ALA A 383 -14.76 2.37 -11.87
CA ALA A 383 -15.69 1.43 -12.49
C ALA A 383 -14.93 0.31 -13.21
N PRO A 384 -15.00 -0.95 -12.73
CA PRO A 384 -14.12 -2.02 -13.20
C PRO A 384 -14.37 -2.44 -14.66
N SER A 385 -15.58 -2.25 -15.16
CA SER A 385 -15.99 -2.59 -16.53
C SER A 385 -15.63 -1.53 -17.57
N LEU A 386 -15.32 -0.31 -17.13
CA LEU A 386 -14.92 0.78 -18.02
C LEU A 386 -13.40 0.75 -18.26
N SER A 387 -12.96 1.26 -19.41
CA SER A 387 -11.56 1.51 -19.72
C SER A 387 -10.99 2.65 -18.84
N ALA A 388 -9.67 2.83 -18.86
CA ALA A 388 -9.02 3.93 -18.15
C ALA A 388 -9.56 5.30 -18.62
N SER A 389 -9.64 5.52 -19.94
CA SER A 389 -10.14 6.77 -20.51
C SER A 389 -11.60 7.04 -20.16
N GLU A 390 -12.47 6.03 -20.21
CA GLU A 390 -13.88 6.18 -19.85
C GLU A 390 -14.08 6.54 -18.37
N ASN A 391 -13.30 5.96 -17.45
CA ASN A 391 -13.32 6.34 -16.04
C ASN A 391 -12.97 7.82 -15.84
N LEU A 392 -11.93 8.31 -16.54
CA LEU A 392 -11.53 9.72 -16.48
C LEU A 392 -12.62 10.64 -17.05
N ILE A 393 -13.17 10.31 -18.21
CA ILE A 393 -14.23 11.10 -18.87
C ILE A 393 -15.48 11.15 -17.98
N PHE A 394 -15.87 10.02 -17.38
CA PHE A 394 -17.00 9.96 -16.46
C PHE A 394 -16.84 10.92 -15.29
N ASN A 395 -15.67 10.90 -14.65
CA ASN A 395 -15.38 11.75 -13.50
C ASN A 395 -15.24 13.24 -13.91
N ALA A 396 -14.60 13.51 -15.06
CA ALA A 396 -14.47 14.85 -15.60
C ALA A 396 -15.84 15.53 -15.83
N ARG A 397 -16.82 14.77 -16.34
CA ARG A 397 -18.19 15.25 -16.51
C ARG A 397 -18.87 15.55 -15.18
N GLN A 398 -18.64 14.72 -14.17
CA GLN A 398 -19.22 14.89 -12.83
C GLN A 398 -18.71 16.19 -12.15
N TYR A 399 -17.42 16.48 -12.29
CA TYR A 399 -16.78 17.67 -11.73
C TYR A 399 -16.80 18.89 -12.67
N GLN A 400 -17.35 18.74 -13.88
CA GLN A 400 -17.39 19.78 -14.92
C GLN A 400 -15.98 20.32 -15.25
N CYS A 401 -14.99 19.44 -15.27
CA CYS A 401 -13.60 19.74 -15.63
C CYS A 401 -13.18 19.02 -16.91
N GLN A 402 -12.01 19.36 -17.44
CA GLN A 402 -11.41 18.66 -18.57
C GLN A 402 -10.42 17.63 -18.06
N VAL A 403 -10.30 16.51 -18.79
CA VAL A 403 -9.22 15.55 -18.55
C VAL A 403 -7.89 16.19 -18.98
N PRO A 404 -6.90 16.35 -18.11
CA PRO A 404 -5.60 16.90 -18.48
C PRO A 404 -4.99 16.08 -19.64
N THR A 405 -4.43 16.76 -20.63
CA THR A 405 -3.99 16.13 -21.90
C THR A 405 -3.03 14.97 -21.69
N GLN A 406 -2.10 15.10 -20.77
CA GLN A 406 -1.12 14.04 -20.47
C GLN A 406 -1.77 12.84 -19.78
N VAL A 407 -2.66 13.08 -18.80
CA VAL A 407 -3.44 12.02 -18.14
C VAL A 407 -4.30 11.27 -19.16
N GLY A 408 -4.92 12.02 -20.07
CA GLY A 408 -5.71 11.45 -21.17
C GLY A 408 -4.88 10.60 -22.14
N ARG A 409 -3.70 11.05 -22.55
CA ARG A 409 -2.78 10.27 -23.40
C ARG A 409 -2.34 8.99 -22.71
N TRP A 410 -1.93 9.09 -21.44
CA TRP A 410 -1.54 7.93 -20.65
C TRP A 410 -2.68 6.92 -20.49
N ALA A 411 -3.88 7.37 -20.18
CA ALA A 411 -5.05 6.49 -20.08
C ALA A 411 -5.40 5.83 -21.42
N SER A 412 -5.25 6.56 -22.53
CA SER A 412 -5.50 6.03 -23.88
C SER A 412 -4.49 4.97 -24.32
N SER A 413 -3.28 4.94 -23.74
CA SER A 413 -2.28 3.91 -24.06
C SER A 413 -2.71 2.50 -23.64
N PHE A 414 -3.67 2.37 -22.72
CA PHE A 414 -4.24 1.07 -22.32
C PHE A 414 -5.38 0.61 -23.23
N GLY A 415 -5.76 1.42 -24.22
CA GLY A 415 -6.84 1.11 -25.17
C GLY A 415 -8.20 0.95 -24.48
N ALA A 416 -9.04 0.07 -25.05
CA ALA A 416 -10.36 -0.24 -24.55
C ALA A 416 -10.37 -1.33 -23.45
N ASN A 417 -9.21 -1.73 -22.90
CA ASN A 417 -9.14 -2.73 -21.85
C ASN A 417 -9.90 -2.25 -20.61
N PRO A 418 -10.82 -3.05 -20.05
CA PRO A 418 -11.47 -2.75 -18.79
C PRO A 418 -10.45 -2.58 -17.67
N VAL A 419 -10.70 -1.62 -16.76
CA VAL A 419 -9.81 -1.35 -15.62
C VAL A 419 -9.61 -2.60 -14.74
N ALA A 420 -10.59 -3.49 -14.66
CA ALA A 420 -10.48 -4.76 -13.94
C ALA A 420 -9.28 -5.60 -14.40
N ASN A 421 -8.90 -5.52 -15.67
CA ASN A 421 -7.81 -6.30 -16.29
C ASN A 421 -6.45 -5.59 -16.25
N LEU A 422 -6.39 -4.34 -15.78
CA LEU A 422 -5.14 -3.61 -15.64
C LEU A 422 -4.37 -4.04 -14.38
N PRO A 423 -3.04 -3.96 -14.38
CA PRO A 423 -2.22 -4.18 -13.18
C PRO A 423 -2.69 -3.31 -12.01
N LEU A 424 -2.58 -3.82 -10.78
CA LEU A 424 -3.03 -3.11 -9.58
C LEU A 424 -2.34 -1.75 -9.43
N SER A 425 -1.04 -1.67 -9.70
CA SER A 425 -0.27 -0.42 -9.66
C SER A 425 -0.84 0.64 -10.62
N THR A 426 -1.18 0.24 -11.85
CA THR A 426 -1.84 1.10 -12.85
C THR A 426 -3.21 1.57 -12.38
N ARG A 427 -4.03 0.67 -11.82
CA ARG A 427 -5.36 1.02 -11.29
C ARG A 427 -5.27 2.03 -10.14
N ARG A 428 -4.30 1.87 -9.23
CA ARG A 428 -4.11 2.80 -8.10
C ARG A 428 -3.63 4.17 -8.57
N MET A 429 -2.69 4.20 -9.51
CA MET A 429 -2.27 5.46 -10.13
C MET A 429 -3.43 6.16 -10.84
N LEU A 430 -4.21 5.42 -11.62
CA LEU A 430 -5.40 5.95 -12.30
C LEU A 430 -6.43 6.51 -11.30
N ALA A 431 -6.66 5.82 -10.18
CA ALA A 431 -7.57 6.28 -9.13
C ALA A 431 -7.08 7.59 -8.49
N CYS A 432 -5.78 7.72 -8.28
CA CYS A 432 -5.18 8.95 -7.77
C CYS A 432 -5.35 10.11 -8.77
N MET A 433 -5.02 9.90 -10.05
CA MET A 433 -5.22 10.89 -11.10
C MET A 433 -6.69 11.27 -11.27
N ASN A 434 -7.58 10.28 -11.19
CA ASN A 434 -9.03 10.49 -11.24
C ASN A 434 -9.53 11.36 -10.08
N ALA A 435 -8.99 11.16 -8.88
CA ALA A 435 -9.37 11.93 -7.69
C ALA A 435 -8.77 13.35 -7.66
N THR A 436 -7.77 13.65 -8.50
CA THR A 436 -7.05 14.92 -8.48
C THR A 436 -7.27 15.80 -9.72
N MET A 437 -7.92 15.29 -10.77
CA MET A 437 -8.10 16.01 -12.04
C MET A 437 -8.90 17.32 -11.93
N HIS A 438 -9.75 17.45 -10.92
CA HIS A 438 -10.54 18.67 -10.66
C HIS A 438 -9.80 19.69 -9.76
N ALA A 439 -8.46 19.51 -9.60
CA ALA A 439 -7.59 20.38 -8.80
C ALA A 439 -8.07 20.58 -7.35
N PRO A 440 -8.25 19.52 -6.55
CA PRO A 440 -8.71 19.64 -5.18
C PRO A 440 -7.67 20.36 -4.30
N GLN A 441 -8.14 21.04 -3.25
CA GLN A 441 -7.28 21.61 -2.21
C GLN A 441 -6.88 20.57 -1.15
N LEU A 442 -7.67 19.51 -1.01
CA LEU A 442 -7.47 18.43 -0.04
C LEU A 442 -7.61 17.07 -0.72
N LEU A 443 -6.65 16.19 -0.50
CA LEU A 443 -6.68 14.81 -0.98
C LEU A 443 -6.70 13.85 0.22
N ILE A 444 -7.65 12.93 0.25
CA ILE A 444 -7.74 11.87 1.26
C ILE A 444 -7.56 10.52 0.57
N MET A 445 -6.66 9.68 1.08
CA MET A 445 -6.33 8.39 0.49
C MET A 445 -6.31 7.28 1.55
N ASP A 446 -7.07 6.22 1.32
CA ASP A 446 -7.13 5.08 2.24
C ASP A 446 -6.28 3.92 1.68
N GLU A 447 -5.12 3.67 2.30
CA GLU A 447 -4.12 2.66 1.92
C GLU A 447 -3.74 2.67 0.42
N PRO A 448 -3.29 3.80 -0.15
CA PRO A 448 -3.18 3.98 -1.59
C PRO A 448 -2.10 3.12 -2.25
N THR A 449 -1.07 2.69 -1.53
CA THR A 449 0.10 1.98 -2.06
C THR A 449 0.06 0.48 -1.83
N SER A 450 -0.97 -0.02 -1.15
CA SER A 450 -1.10 -1.45 -0.83
C SER A 450 -1.09 -2.33 -2.10
N GLY A 451 -0.15 -3.28 -2.18
CA GLY A 451 0.01 -4.16 -3.33
C GLY A 451 0.68 -3.54 -4.57
N MET A 452 1.27 -2.33 -4.43
CA MET A 452 2.08 -1.73 -5.50
C MET A 452 3.52 -2.21 -5.43
N ASP A 453 4.14 -2.40 -6.59
CA ASP A 453 5.57 -2.65 -6.70
C ASP A 453 6.40 -1.41 -6.28
N PRO A 454 7.70 -1.58 -5.98
CA PRO A 454 8.54 -0.50 -5.44
C PRO A 454 8.61 0.75 -6.33
N LEU A 455 8.80 0.57 -7.63
CA LEU A 455 8.92 1.67 -8.58
C LEU A 455 7.60 2.43 -8.75
N ALA A 456 6.49 1.70 -8.88
CA ALA A 456 5.17 2.32 -8.97
C ALA A 456 4.81 3.08 -7.68
N ARG A 457 5.20 2.56 -6.51
CA ARG A 457 5.04 3.23 -5.21
C ARG A 457 5.84 4.52 -5.16
N LEU A 458 7.12 4.49 -5.57
CA LEU A 458 7.96 5.69 -5.65
C LEU A 458 7.33 6.77 -6.54
N ARG A 459 6.83 6.39 -7.73
CA ARG A 459 6.16 7.30 -8.66
C ARG A 459 4.89 7.92 -8.07
N LEU A 460 4.11 7.14 -7.34
CA LEU A 460 2.94 7.68 -6.63
C LEU A 460 3.38 8.72 -5.58
N TRP A 461 4.43 8.44 -4.79
CA TRP A 461 4.95 9.38 -3.81
C TRP A 461 5.53 10.65 -4.45
N GLN A 462 6.19 10.55 -5.61
CA GLN A 462 6.63 11.70 -6.40
C GLN A 462 5.42 12.58 -6.80
N TYR A 463 4.36 11.95 -7.30
CA TYR A 463 3.14 12.65 -7.66
C TYR A 463 2.49 13.34 -6.46
N LEU A 464 2.40 12.67 -5.31
CA LEU A 464 1.86 13.25 -4.07
C LEU A 464 2.71 14.42 -3.56
N ARG A 465 4.05 14.34 -3.67
CA ARG A 465 4.95 15.45 -3.32
C ARG A 465 4.76 16.65 -4.23
N GLN A 466 4.55 16.45 -5.52
CA GLN A 466 4.21 17.55 -6.45
C GLN A 466 2.88 18.22 -6.07
N LEU A 467 1.85 17.45 -5.75
CA LEU A 467 0.59 18.00 -5.28
C LEU A 467 0.76 18.78 -3.97
N ALA A 468 1.50 18.24 -3.01
CA ALA A 468 1.77 18.94 -1.76
C ALA A 468 2.55 20.23 -1.99
N SER A 469 3.58 20.23 -2.85
CA SER A 469 4.35 21.44 -3.20
C SER A 469 3.50 22.52 -3.89
N SER A 470 2.40 22.15 -4.54
CA SER A 470 1.41 23.08 -5.10
C SER A 470 0.37 23.56 -4.08
N GLY A 471 0.48 23.17 -2.80
CA GLY A 471 -0.40 23.61 -1.71
C GLY A 471 -1.53 22.65 -1.36
N VAL A 472 -1.63 21.49 -2.02
CA VAL A 472 -2.65 20.49 -1.68
C VAL A 472 -2.31 19.84 -0.34
N GLY A 473 -3.23 19.87 0.64
CA GLY A 473 -3.08 19.10 1.86
C GLY A 473 -3.48 17.65 1.63
N ILE A 474 -2.70 16.70 2.15
CA ILE A 474 -2.89 15.28 1.87
C ILE A 474 -3.00 14.50 3.18
N LEU A 475 -4.06 13.71 3.32
CA LEU A 475 -4.26 12.78 4.42
C LEU A 475 -4.23 11.35 3.89
N ILE A 476 -3.29 10.54 4.38
CA ILE A 476 -3.11 9.15 3.95
C ILE A 476 -3.29 8.22 5.14
N SER A 477 -4.09 7.17 5.01
CA SER A 477 -4.04 6.06 5.96
C SER A 477 -3.00 5.04 5.51
N THR A 478 -2.24 4.51 6.45
CA THR A 478 -1.34 3.40 6.20
C THR A 478 -1.08 2.61 7.49
N HIS A 479 -0.60 1.39 7.33
CA HIS A 479 -0.10 0.56 8.43
C HIS A 479 1.39 0.19 8.22
N TYR A 480 2.05 0.79 7.22
CA TYR A 480 3.45 0.52 6.87
C TYR A 480 4.39 1.62 7.38
N SER A 481 5.49 1.19 8.00
CA SER A 481 6.52 2.11 8.51
C SER A 481 7.29 2.81 7.40
N SER A 482 7.51 2.15 6.26
CA SER A 482 8.15 2.72 5.08
C SER A 482 7.35 3.88 4.48
N GLU A 483 6.01 3.76 4.48
CA GLU A 483 5.12 4.83 4.04
C GLU A 483 5.05 5.99 5.05
N ALA A 484 5.14 5.66 6.35
CA ALA A 484 5.26 6.65 7.42
C ALA A 484 6.46 7.58 7.19
N ALA A 485 7.58 7.03 6.74
CA ALA A 485 8.80 7.78 6.44
C ALA A 485 8.62 8.76 5.26
N GLN A 486 7.66 8.52 4.39
CA GLN A 486 7.33 9.41 3.28
C GLN A 486 6.43 10.59 3.69
N CYS A 487 5.75 10.53 4.84
CA CYS A 487 4.90 11.61 5.33
C CYS A 487 5.71 12.72 6.01
N ASP A 488 5.19 13.94 6.01
CA ASP A 488 5.80 15.07 6.74
C ASP A 488 5.50 14.96 8.23
N ARG A 489 4.31 14.48 8.56
CA ARG A 489 3.87 14.23 9.94
C ARG A 489 3.05 12.96 10.03
N VAL A 490 3.18 12.28 11.16
CA VAL A 490 2.52 11.00 11.45
C VAL A 490 1.63 11.16 12.68
N VAL A 491 0.37 10.76 12.52
CA VAL A 491 -0.59 10.61 13.61
C VAL A 491 -0.73 9.12 13.90
N ARG A 492 -0.17 8.66 15.01
CA ARG A 492 -0.24 7.25 15.42
C ARG A 492 -1.53 6.98 16.16
N MET A 493 -2.27 5.97 15.72
CA MET A 493 -3.55 5.57 16.30
C MET A 493 -3.50 4.16 16.87
N ARG A 494 -4.01 4.00 18.10
CA ARG A 494 -4.16 2.69 18.75
C ARG A 494 -5.47 2.64 19.53
N ALA A 495 -6.28 1.60 19.27
CA ALA A 495 -7.55 1.36 19.99
C ALA A 495 -8.48 2.59 20.09
N GLY A 496 -8.56 3.39 19.03
CA GLY A 496 -9.41 4.58 18.95
C GLY A 496 -8.82 5.86 19.55
N GLN A 497 -7.54 5.87 19.89
CA GLN A 497 -6.85 7.04 20.46
C GLN A 497 -5.59 7.37 19.63
N VAL A 498 -5.15 8.63 19.71
CA VAL A 498 -3.84 9.09 19.24
C VAL A 498 -2.82 8.84 20.34
N ILE A 499 -1.64 8.26 19.97
CA ILE A 499 -0.55 7.89 20.89
C ILE A 499 0.76 8.57 20.47
#